data_58b9dec501a779bfb38c3f55556794a2
#
_entry.id   58b9dec501a779bfb38c3f55556794a2
#
_cell.length_a   1.000
_cell.length_b   1.000
_cell.length_c   1.000
_cell.angle_alpha   90.00
_cell.angle_beta   90.00
_cell.angle_gamma   90.00
#
_symmetry.space_group_name_H-M   'P 1'
#
loop_
_entity.id
_entity.type
_entity.pdbx_description
1 polymer ?
#
loop_
_entity_poly.entity_id
_entity_poly.type
_entity_poly.pdbx_seq_one_letter_code
_entity_poly.pdbx_strand_id
1 'polypeptide(L)'
;MKMIMYIMFPALLLISCGAIEEKTKNKVAIEQLLEEFIACKESSDDDRRMCKHYTAEAICKYNGIEDFENSDGTYLEYHDLFIAITDSPSWKFLGEASDQSVLDDAQDLANRGFPVVCIDAQDKHKFAVLIIEGEAQSSKKWGLTCPNSAAFFPSKRPEPYINKTLNYAFKKPKGLEIFVRK
;
A
#
# COMPACT_ATOMS: atom_id res chain seq x y z
N MET A 1 -22.46 -46.95 -37.95
CA MET A 1 -22.19 -45.51 -37.84
C MET A 1 -22.48 -45.14 -36.40
N LYS A 2 -21.41 -45.04 -35.52
CA LYS A 2 -21.54 -44.69 -34.11
C LYS A 2 -21.18 -43.20 -33.96
N MET A 3 -22.17 -42.38 -33.57
CA MET A 3 -22.04 -40.96 -33.33
C MET A 3 -21.51 -40.78 -31.89
N ILE A 4 -20.29 -40.31 -31.75
CA ILE A 4 -19.68 -39.96 -30.45
C ILE A 4 -20.06 -38.51 -30.14
N MET A 5 -20.89 -38.33 -29.14
CA MET A 5 -21.31 -37.05 -28.63
C MET A 5 -20.26 -36.52 -27.64
N TYR A 6 -19.50 -35.50 -28.02
CA TYR A 6 -18.55 -34.79 -27.14
C TYR A 6 -19.35 -33.88 -26.18
N ILE A 7 -19.34 -34.25 -24.91
CA ILE A 7 -19.83 -33.37 -23.84
C ILE A 7 -18.68 -32.43 -23.48
N MET A 8 -18.76 -31.19 -23.94
CA MET A 8 -17.91 -30.13 -23.45
C MET A 8 -18.37 -29.70 -22.03
N PHE A 9 -17.54 -29.98 -21.05
CA PHE A 9 -17.70 -29.48 -19.67
C PHE A 9 -17.28 -27.99 -19.61
N PRO A 10 -18.11 -27.08 -19.13
CA PRO A 10 -17.67 -25.71 -18.85
C PRO A 10 -17.07 -25.67 -17.44
N ALA A 11 -15.77 -25.89 -17.34
CA ALA A 11 -15.03 -25.75 -16.07
C ALA A 11 -14.26 -24.42 -16.06
N LEU A 12 -14.93 -23.27 -16.06
CA LEU A 12 -14.24 -21.98 -16.04
C LEU A 12 -15.03 -20.82 -15.37
N LEU A 13 -15.66 -21.02 -14.22
CA LEU A 13 -16.38 -19.93 -13.54
C LEU A 13 -16.19 -19.84 -12.01
N LEU A 14 -15.26 -20.59 -11.40
CA LEU A 14 -15.12 -20.59 -9.93
C LEU A 14 -13.91 -19.79 -9.40
N ILE A 15 -13.00 -19.30 -10.24
CA ILE A 15 -11.78 -18.62 -9.78
C ILE A 15 -12.00 -17.13 -9.51
N SER A 16 -13.02 -16.52 -10.11
CA SER A 16 -13.26 -15.07 -10.02
C SER A 16 -13.89 -14.61 -8.69
N CYS A 17 -14.67 -15.45 -8.03
CA CYS A 17 -15.44 -15.03 -6.85
C CYS A 17 -14.58 -14.86 -5.60
N GLY A 18 -13.60 -15.74 -5.36
CA GLY A 18 -12.74 -15.70 -4.18
C GLY A 18 -11.82 -14.48 -4.13
N ALA A 19 -11.24 -14.10 -5.26
CA ALA A 19 -10.33 -12.95 -5.34
C ALA A 19 -11.04 -11.60 -5.11
N ILE A 20 -12.30 -11.48 -5.56
CA ILE A 20 -13.11 -10.27 -5.34
C ILE A 20 -13.51 -10.15 -3.87
N GLU A 21 -13.86 -11.25 -3.22
CA GLU A 21 -14.24 -11.29 -1.81
C GLU A 21 -13.07 -10.94 -0.90
N GLU A 22 -11.87 -11.47 -1.17
CA GLU A 22 -10.65 -11.18 -0.43
C GLU A 22 -10.24 -9.70 -0.57
N LYS A 23 -10.24 -9.14 -1.78
CA LYS A 23 -9.95 -7.71 -2.01
C LYS A 23 -10.94 -6.79 -1.30
N THR A 24 -12.22 -7.13 -1.29
CA THR A 24 -13.25 -6.36 -0.58
C THR A 24 -13.00 -6.40 0.93
N LYS A 25 -12.64 -7.55 1.48
CA LYS A 25 -12.30 -7.72 2.89
C LYS A 25 -11.09 -6.88 3.30
N ASN A 26 -10.04 -6.88 2.48
CA ASN A 26 -8.83 -6.12 2.73
C ASN A 26 -9.08 -4.60 2.69
N LYS A 27 -9.96 -4.15 1.78
CA LYS A 27 -10.36 -2.74 1.74
C LYS A 27 -11.13 -2.32 2.99
N VAL A 28 -12.07 -3.13 3.45
CA VAL A 28 -12.81 -2.87 4.71
C VAL A 28 -11.85 -2.83 5.89
N ALA A 29 -10.88 -3.74 5.95
CA ALA A 29 -9.89 -3.78 7.02
C ALA A 29 -9.04 -2.51 7.09
N ILE A 30 -8.61 -1.94 5.94
CA ILE A 30 -7.82 -0.71 5.95
C ILE A 30 -8.66 0.54 6.29
N GLU A 31 -9.95 0.55 5.92
CA GLU A 31 -10.89 1.62 6.30
C GLU A 31 -11.12 1.64 7.82
N GLN A 32 -11.35 0.48 8.44
CA GLN A 32 -11.44 0.36 9.89
C GLN A 32 -10.14 0.79 10.58
N LEU A 33 -8.99 0.37 10.06
CA LEU A 33 -7.69 0.74 10.59
C LEU A 33 -7.45 2.26 10.53
N LEU A 34 -7.98 2.94 9.51
CA LEU A 34 -7.90 4.39 9.42
C LEU A 34 -8.66 5.08 10.56
N GLU A 35 -9.85 4.59 10.92
CA GLU A 35 -10.64 5.10 12.05
C GLU A 35 -9.90 4.90 13.37
N GLU A 36 -9.33 3.71 13.60
CA GLU A 36 -8.51 3.40 14.78
C GLU A 36 -7.27 4.30 14.86
N PHE A 37 -6.61 4.54 13.72
CA PHE A 37 -5.45 5.43 13.67
C PHE A 37 -5.82 6.89 13.96
N ILE A 38 -6.95 7.38 13.46
CA ILE A 38 -7.45 8.74 13.76
C ILE A 38 -7.71 8.87 15.25
N ALA A 39 -8.40 7.90 15.86
CA ALA A 39 -8.66 7.89 17.29
C ALA A 39 -7.35 7.87 18.12
N CYS A 40 -6.36 7.06 17.71
CA CYS A 40 -5.04 7.05 18.32
C CYS A 40 -4.34 8.43 18.21
N LYS A 41 -4.42 9.12 17.07
CA LYS A 41 -3.84 10.46 16.89
C LYS A 41 -4.51 11.55 17.76
N GLU A 42 -5.78 11.39 18.05
CA GLU A 42 -6.57 12.33 18.86
C GLU A 42 -6.36 12.11 20.36
N SER A 43 -5.81 10.97 20.76
CA SER A 43 -5.44 10.69 22.13
C SER A 43 -4.31 11.60 22.60
N SER A 44 -4.02 11.63 23.90
CA SER A 44 -3.04 12.54 24.52
C SER A 44 -1.64 12.43 23.88
N ASP A 45 -0.84 13.49 23.97
CA ASP A 45 0.50 13.56 23.34
C ASP A 45 1.45 12.41 23.75
N ASP A 46 1.27 11.83 24.95
CA ASP A 46 2.06 10.68 25.40
C ASP A 46 1.65 9.38 24.67
N ASP A 47 0.39 9.25 24.27
CA ASP A 47 -0.13 8.06 23.58
C ASP A 47 0.16 8.08 22.08
N ARG A 48 0.45 9.24 21.49
CA ARG A 48 0.79 9.34 20.04
C ARG A 48 2.04 8.55 19.65
N ARG A 49 2.93 8.27 20.59
CA ARG A 49 4.06 7.38 20.34
C ARG A 49 3.60 5.96 19.98
N MET A 50 2.45 5.54 20.48
CA MET A 50 1.84 4.25 20.20
C MET A 50 1.26 4.14 18.78
N CYS A 51 1.03 5.27 18.07
CA CYS A 51 0.45 5.26 16.72
C CYS A 51 1.48 5.03 15.59
N LYS A 52 2.71 4.71 15.89
CA LYS A 52 3.79 4.60 14.89
C LYS A 52 3.75 3.31 14.07
N HIS A 53 3.08 2.27 14.56
CA HIS A 53 2.97 0.97 13.92
C HIS A 53 1.92 0.90 12.80
N TYR A 54 0.96 1.82 12.77
CA TYR A 54 -0.20 1.73 11.86
C TYR A 54 0.16 1.68 10.38
N THR A 55 1.29 2.25 9.95
CA THR A 55 1.74 2.15 8.56
C THR A 55 2.13 0.71 8.21
N ALA A 56 2.89 0.03 9.06
CA ALA A 56 3.28 -1.37 8.89
C ALA A 56 2.06 -2.29 8.91
N GLU A 57 1.18 -2.09 9.88
CA GLU A 57 -0.06 -2.83 10.02
C GLU A 57 -0.96 -2.68 8.79
N ALA A 58 -1.09 -1.44 8.26
CA ALA A 58 -1.87 -1.18 7.06
C ALA A 58 -1.29 -1.89 5.82
N ILE A 59 0.05 -1.89 5.66
CA ILE A 59 0.71 -2.63 4.58
C ILE A 59 0.41 -4.13 4.70
N CYS A 60 0.56 -4.70 5.89
CA CYS A 60 0.31 -6.12 6.12
C CYS A 60 -1.15 -6.50 5.90
N LYS A 61 -2.09 -5.82 6.54
CA LYS A 61 -3.53 -6.14 6.45
C LYS A 61 -4.11 -5.92 5.05
N TYR A 62 -3.73 -4.82 4.37
CA TYR A 62 -4.24 -4.54 3.03
C TYR A 62 -3.77 -5.58 2.00
N ASN A 63 -2.54 -6.06 2.13
CA ASN A 63 -1.93 -6.96 1.15
C ASN A 63 -1.97 -8.44 1.58
N GLY A 64 -2.43 -8.77 2.80
CA GLY A 64 -2.44 -10.14 3.31
C GLY A 64 -1.02 -10.72 3.49
N ILE A 65 -0.07 -9.91 3.98
CA ILE A 65 1.32 -10.29 4.23
C ILE A 65 1.69 -10.08 5.70
N GLU A 66 2.75 -10.74 6.16
CA GLU A 66 3.24 -10.68 7.55
C GLU A 66 4.65 -10.10 7.66
N ASP A 67 5.17 -9.50 6.58
CA ASP A 67 6.57 -9.04 6.47
C ASP A 67 7.00 -8.06 7.58
N PHE A 68 6.06 -7.33 8.16
CA PHE A 68 6.28 -6.29 9.15
C PHE A 68 5.59 -6.57 10.49
N GLU A 69 5.16 -7.80 10.70
CA GLU A 69 4.60 -8.29 11.97
C GLU A 69 5.72 -8.89 12.81
N ASN A 70 5.76 -8.53 14.09
CA ASN A 70 6.67 -9.10 15.07
C ASN A 70 6.12 -10.44 15.58
N SER A 71 6.99 -11.27 16.16
CA SER A 71 6.61 -12.59 16.71
C SER A 71 5.57 -12.56 17.83
N ASP A 72 5.35 -11.40 18.44
CA ASP A 72 4.34 -11.17 19.48
C ASP A 72 3.01 -10.62 18.93
N GLY A 73 2.87 -10.53 17.61
CA GLY A 73 1.68 -10.02 16.94
C GLY A 73 1.59 -8.49 16.86
N THR A 74 2.63 -7.77 17.29
CA THR A 74 2.75 -6.32 17.08
C THR A 74 3.37 -6.02 15.71
N TYR A 75 3.33 -4.76 15.27
CA TYR A 75 3.90 -4.35 13.99
C TYR A 75 5.11 -3.42 14.18
N LEU A 76 5.99 -3.40 13.17
CA LEU A 76 7.14 -2.49 13.15
C LEU A 76 6.71 -1.03 13.23
N GLU A 77 7.51 -0.19 13.89
CA GLU A 77 7.31 1.25 13.83
C GLU A 77 7.72 1.80 12.44
N TYR A 78 7.16 2.92 12.03
CA TYR A 78 7.35 3.49 10.68
C TYR A 78 8.83 3.74 10.31
N HIS A 79 9.69 4.00 11.26
CA HIS A 79 11.12 4.26 11.00
C HIS A 79 11.93 2.99 10.73
N ASP A 80 11.44 1.82 11.14
CA ASP A 80 12.08 0.53 10.89
C ASP A 80 11.67 -0.05 9.52
N LEU A 81 10.55 0.41 8.96
CA LEU A 81 10.03 -0.08 7.69
C LEU A 81 11.02 0.09 6.53
N PHE A 82 11.74 1.21 6.47
CA PHE A 82 12.71 1.44 5.40
C PHE A 82 13.81 0.38 5.42
N ILE A 83 14.36 0.09 6.59
CA ILE A 83 15.40 -0.94 6.75
C ILE A 83 14.82 -2.32 6.41
N ALA A 84 13.65 -2.66 6.96
CA ALA A 84 13.00 -3.94 6.69
C ALA A 84 12.70 -4.16 5.21
N ILE A 85 12.32 -3.12 4.47
CA ILE A 85 12.06 -3.20 3.02
C ILE A 85 13.37 -3.31 2.23
N THR A 86 14.38 -2.47 2.54
CA THR A 86 15.63 -2.44 1.76
C THR A 86 16.51 -3.67 1.98
N ASP A 87 16.46 -4.26 3.17
CA ASP A 87 17.26 -5.45 3.50
C ASP A 87 16.55 -6.77 3.14
N SER A 88 15.26 -6.71 2.80
CA SER A 88 14.48 -7.90 2.46
C SER A 88 14.65 -8.31 1.00
N PRO A 89 15.01 -9.57 0.71
CA PRO A 89 15.09 -10.08 -0.66
C PRO A 89 13.72 -10.17 -1.35
N SER A 90 12.61 -10.12 -0.59
CA SER A 90 11.24 -10.13 -1.13
C SER A 90 10.80 -8.78 -1.68
N TRP A 91 11.46 -7.70 -1.28
CA TRP A 91 11.17 -6.36 -1.74
C TRP A 91 12.19 -5.92 -2.78
N LYS A 92 11.71 -5.31 -3.87
CA LYS A 92 12.54 -4.84 -4.97
C LYS A 92 12.33 -3.35 -5.17
N PHE A 93 13.42 -2.60 -5.26
CA PHE A 93 13.40 -1.21 -5.70
C PHE A 93 12.90 -1.13 -7.15
N LEU A 94 11.84 -0.37 -7.38
CA LEU A 94 11.24 -0.16 -8.69
C LEU A 94 11.83 1.07 -9.38
N GLY A 95 12.09 2.13 -8.63
CA GLY A 95 12.65 3.38 -9.12
C GLY A 95 12.24 4.58 -8.26
N GLU A 96 12.61 5.78 -8.72
CA GLU A 96 12.21 7.03 -8.09
C GLU A 96 10.85 7.52 -8.60
N ALA A 97 10.03 8.10 -7.71
CA ALA A 97 8.71 8.66 -8.04
C ALA A 97 8.77 9.91 -8.94
N SER A 98 9.96 10.42 -9.24
CA SER A 98 10.18 11.48 -10.23
C SER A 98 10.11 11.00 -11.69
N ASP A 99 10.13 9.70 -11.92
CA ASP A 99 9.95 9.07 -13.23
C ASP A 99 8.50 8.63 -13.42
N GLN A 100 7.84 9.12 -14.48
CA GLN A 100 6.46 8.77 -14.79
C GLN A 100 6.28 7.27 -15.03
N SER A 101 7.24 6.62 -15.67
CA SER A 101 7.15 5.18 -15.94
C SER A 101 7.14 4.36 -14.66
N VAL A 102 7.87 4.79 -13.64
CA VAL A 102 7.88 4.15 -12.31
C VAL A 102 6.54 4.31 -11.60
N LEU A 103 5.90 5.49 -11.72
CA LEU A 103 4.58 5.73 -11.16
C LEU A 103 3.49 4.89 -11.86
N ASP A 104 3.58 4.76 -13.18
CA ASP A 104 2.65 3.96 -13.97
C ASP A 104 2.79 2.46 -13.61
N ASP A 105 4.01 1.95 -13.56
CA ASP A 105 4.32 0.58 -13.15
C ASP A 105 3.85 0.31 -11.71
N ALA A 106 4.02 1.26 -10.80
CA ALA A 106 3.59 1.16 -9.42
C ALA A 106 2.07 0.99 -9.31
N GLN A 107 1.30 1.79 -10.06
CA GLN A 107 -0.16 1.66 -10.07
C GLN A 107 -0.62 0.35 -10.70
N ASP A 108 -0.01 -0.04 -11.82
CA ASP A 108 -0.33 -1.31 -12.50
C ASP A 108 -0.06 -2.52 -11.61
N LEU A 109 1.05 -2.53 -10.89
CA LEU A 109 1.39 -3.59 -9.94
C LEU A 109 0.40 -3.64 -8.76
N ALA A 110 0.05 -2.49 -8.18
CA ALA A 110 -0.96 -2.41 -7.13
C ALA A 110 -2.34 -2.91 -7.61
N ASN A 111 -2.75 -2.56 -8.83
CA ASN A 111 -3.99 -3.03 -9.45
C ASN A 111 -4.00 -4.54 -9.70
N ARG A 112 -2.83 -5.13 -9.86
CA ARG A 112 -2.65 -6.59 -9.97
C ARG A 112 -2.53 -7.29 -8.63
N GLY A 113 -2.60 -6.56 -7.51
CA GLY A 113 -2.56 -7.08 -6.15
C GLY A 113 -1.15 -7.29 -5.58
N PHE A 114 -0.11 -6.74 -6.22
CA PHE A 114 1.23 -6.73 -5.61
C PHE A 114 1.31 -5.64 -4.53
N PRO A 115 1.91 -5.93 -3.37
CA PRO A 115 2.20 -4.91 -2.37
C PRO A 115 3.20 -3.88 -2.93
N VAL A 116 2.81 -2.62 -2.96
CA VAL A 116 3.65 -1.52 -3.44
C VAL A 116 3.67 -0.40 -2.41
N VAL A 117 4.84 0.11 -2.11
CA VAL A 117 5.04 1.21 -1.16
C VAL A 117 5.93 2.30 -1.76
N CYS A 118 5.66 3.55 -1.37
CA CYS A 118 6.51 4.70 -1.66
C CYS A 118 7.09 5.23 -0.34
N ILE A 119 8.40 5.43 -0.28
CA ILE A 119 9.10 5.88 0.92
C ILE A 119 9.85 7.18 0.63
N ASP A 120 9.75 8.18 1.54
CA ASP A 120 10.63 9.35 1.50
C ASP A 120 12.01 8.98 2.06
N ALA A 121 12.90 8.54 1.19
CA ALA A 121 14.24 8.11 1.55
C ALA A 121 15.13 9.25 2.06
N GLN A 122 14.76 10.50 1.84
CA GLN A 122 15.51 11.69 2.28
C GLN A 122 15.03 12.23 3.64
N ASP A 123 13.78 11.93 4.03
CA ASP A 123 13.26 12.35 5.33
C ASP A 123 13.87 11.51 6.46
N LYS A 124 14.16 12.16 7.59
CA LYS A 124 14.74 11.49 8.77
C LYS A 124 13.85 10.39 9.34
N HIS A 125 12.55 10.47 9.13
CA HIS A 125 11.57 9.50 9.61
C HIS A 125 11.25 8.41 8.59
N LYS A 126 11.73 8.53 7.33
CA LYS A 126 11.51 7.54 6.26
C LYS A 126 10.02 7.15 6.12
N PHE A 127 9.14 8.15 6.09
CA PHE A 127 7.71 7.89 5.97
C PHE A 127 7.37 7.06 4.74
N ALA A 128 6.58 6.01 4.97
CA ALA A 128 6.08 5.14 3.92
C ALA A 128 4.59 5.40 3.65
N VAL A 129 4.20 5.24 2.39
CA VAL A 129 2.83 5.37 1.88
C VAL A 129 2.51 4.13 1.04
N LEU A 130 1.33 3.53 1.26
CA LEU A 130 0.85 2.43 0.45
C LEU A 130 0.36 2.96 -0.90
N ILE A 131 0.76 2.30 -1.98
CA ILE A 131 0.10 2.44 -3.27
C ILE A 131 -0.96 1.34 -3.33
N ILE A 132 -2.20 1.74 -3.53
CA ILE A 132 -3.36 0.85 -3.46
C ILE A 132 -4.07 0.77 -4.80
N GLU A 133 -4.91 -0.23 -4.98
CA GLU A 133 -5.74 -0.38 -6.17
C GLU A 133 -6.56 0.89 -6.44
N GLY A 134 -6.68 1.26 -7.71
CA GLY A 134 -7.46 2.41 -8.16
C GLY A 134 -6.94 3.02 -9.45
N GLU A 135 -7.37 4.24 -9.72
CA GLU A 135 -6.96 5.01 -10.89
C GLU A 135 -5.90 6.05 -10.51
N ALA A 136 -4.81 6.08 -11.29
CA ALA A 136 -3.85 7.16 -11.21
C ALA A 136 -4.48 8.46 -11.76
N GLN A 137 -4.17 9.60 -11.14
CA GLN A 137 -4.73 10.89 -11.54
C GLN A 137 -3.64 11.92 -11.78
N SER A 138 -3.88 12.81 -12.74
CA SER A 138 -2.96 13.89 -13.06
C SER A 138 -2.83 14.90 -11.91
N SER A 139 -1.59 15.19 -11.54
CA SER A 139 -1.23 16.15 -10.49
C SER A 139 -0.61 17.40 -11.10
N LYS A 140 -1.31 18.53 -11.05
CA LYS A 140 -0.73 19.82 -11.43
C LYS A 140 0.49 20.20 -10.58
N LYS A 141 0.53 19.75 -9.32
CA LYS A 141 1.62 20.04 -8.37
C LYS A 141 2.93 19.37 -8.75
N TRP A 142 2.88 18.14 -9.28
CA TRP A 142 4.07 17.39 -9.70
C TRP A 142 4.31 17.44 -11.21
N GLY A 143 3.27 17.77 -12.00
CA GLY A 143 3.31 17.65 -13.46
C GLY A 143 3.31 16.20 -13.94
N LEU A 144 2.90 15.27 -13.10
CA LEU A 144 2.92 13.82 -13.30
C LEU A 144 1.55 13.24 -13.05
N THR A 145 1.27 12.06 -13.58
CA THR A 145 0.15 11.22 -13.19
C THR A 145 0.55 10.41 -11.96
N CYS A 146 -0.17 10.57 -10.87
CA CYS A 146 0.18 10.02 -9.56
C CYS A 146 -0.71 8.84 -9.20
N PRO A 147 -0.16 7.75 -8.66
CA PRO A 147 -0.91 6.58 -8.21
C PRO A 147 -1.89 6.91 -7.09
N ASN A 148 -2.93 6.07 -6.96
CA ASN A 148 -3.81 6.03 -5.81
C ASN A 148 -3.08 5.49 -4.57
N SER A 149 -3.34 6.05 -3.40
CA SER A 149 -2.57 5.73 -2.21
C SER A 149 -3.35 5.85 -0.91
N ALA A 150 -2.75 5.31 0.17
CA ALA A 150 -3.21 5.44 1.54
C ALA A 150 -2.02 5.77 2.45
N ALA A 151 -2.23 6.66 3.44
CA ALA A 151 -1.18 7.10 4.34
C ALA A 151 -1.65 7.20 5.79
N PHE A 152 -0.78 6.74 6.72
CA PHE A 152 -1.00 6.67 8.16
C PHE A 152 0.10 7.43 8.90
N PHE A 153 0.26 8.73 8.63
CA PHE A 153 1.31 9.53 9.25
C PHE A 153 0.92 9.98 10.66
N PRO A 154 1.73 9.67 11.69
CA PRO A 154 1.47 10.13 13.04
C PRO A 154 1.65 11.65 13.21
N SER A 155 2.34 12.33 12.29
CA SER A 155 2.47 13.79 12.26
C SER A 155 1.13 14.47 11.96
N LYS A 156 0.99 15.75 12.35
CA LYS A 156 -0.26 16.51 12.15
C LYS A 156 -0.62 16.76 10.69
N ARG A 157 0.34 16.67 9.77
CA ARG A 157 0.14 16.90 8.33
C ARG A 157 1.10 16.04 7.51
N PRO A 158 0.63 15.47 6.38
CA PRO A 158 -0.76 15.49 5.92
C PRO A 158 -1.67 14.69 6.84
N GLU A 159 -2.98 14.97 6.80
CA GLU A 159 -3.96 14.13 7.49
C GLU A 159 -3.93 12.71 6.92
N PRO A 160 -4.18 11.68 7.75
CA PRO A 160 -4.28 10.30 7.26
C PRO A 160 -5.41 10.16 6.25
N TYR A 161 -5.24 9.25 5.31
CA TYR A 161 -6.21 9.11 4.23
C TYR A 161 -6.13 7.75 3.55
N ILE A 162 -7.21 7.41 2.85
CA ILE A 162 -7.31 6.34 1.85
C ILE A 162 -7.91 6.95 0.58
N ASN A 163 -7.53 6.42 -0.59
CA ASN A 163 -8.03 6.84 -1.89
C ASN A 163 -7.73 8.31 -2.25
N LYS A 164 -6.49 8.76 -2.00
CA LYS A 164 -5.96 10.00 -2.57
C LYS A 164 -4.69 9.72 -3.34
N THR A 165 -4.39 10.59 -4.29
CA THR A 165 -3.16 10.48 -5.08
C THR A 165 -1.90 10.69 -4.25
N LEU A 166 -0.81 10.01 -4.59
CA LEU A 166 0.46 10.01 -3.87
C LEU A 166 1.00 11.44 -3.60
N ASN A 167 0.75 12.39 -4.50
CA ASN A 167 1.15 13.79 -4.33
C ASN A 167 0.42 14.53 -3.19
N TYR A 168 -0.61 13.92 -2.59
CA TYR A 168 -1.24 14.45 -1.38
C TYR A 168 -0.34 14.24 -0.17
N ALA A 169 0.34 13.09 -0.08
CA ALA A 169 1.27 12.77 1.00
C ALA A 169 2.54 13.64 0.97
N PHE A 170 3.09 13.89 -0.21
CA PHE A 170 4.40 14.49 -0.36
C PHE A 170 4.37 15.79 -1.17
N LYS A 171 5.27 16.70 -0.84
CA LYS A 171 5.34 18.01 -1.51
C LYS A 171 5.93 17.92 -2.92
N LYS A 172 6.88 17.03 -3.16
CA LYS A 172 7.63 16.84 -4.41
C LYS A 172 7.94 15.36 -4.62
N PRO A 173 8.12 14.88 -5.88
CA PRO A 173 8.42 13.48 -6.16
C PRO A 173 9.90 13.13 -5.95
N LYS A 174 10.81 14.12 -5.97
CA LYS A 174 12.25 13.90 -5.85
C LYS A 174 12.64 13.35 -4.48
N GLY A 175 13.38 12.25 -4.47
CA GLY A 175 13.84 11.56 -3.27
C GLY A 175 12.82 10.59 -2.69
N LEU A 176 11.71 10.39 -3.39
CA LEU A 176 10.76 9.33 -3.08
C LEU A 176 11.14 8.06 -3.84
N GLU A 177 11.28 6.96 -3.13
CA GLU A 177 11.64 5.65 -3.66
C GLU A 177 10.44 4.72 -3.63
N ILE A 178 10.22 3.99 -4.71
CA ILE A 178 9.12 3.03 -4.83
C ILE A 178 9.68 1.61 -4.79
N PHE A 179 9.03 0.79 -3.96
CA PHE A 179 9.36 -0.62 -3.78
C PHE A 179 8.13 -1.49 -4.03
N VAL A 180 8.36 -2.68 -4.59
CA VAL A 180 7.35 -3.71 -4.82
C VAL A 180 7.78 -5.02 -4.17
N ARG A 181 6.86 -5.71 -3.51
CA ARG A 181 7.06 -7.07 -3.02
C ARG A 181 6.77 -8.08 -4.14
N LYS A 182 7.66 -9.03 -4.32
CA LYS A 182 7.55 -10.11 -5.33
C LYS A 182 7.48 -11.49 -4.69
#